data_45702a271ddd4b6a1ecd1d9c6fd569f8
#
_entry.id   45702a271ddd4b6a1ecd1d9c6fd569f8
#
_cell.length_a   1.000
_cell.length_b   1.000
_cell.length_c   1.000
_cell.angle_alpha   90.00
_cell.angle_beta   90.00
_cell.angle_gamma   90.00
#
_symmetry.space_group_name_H-M   'P 1'
#
loop_
_entity.id
_entity.type
_entity.pdbx_description
1 polymer ?
#
loop_
_entity_poly.entity_id
_entity_poly.type
_entity_poly.pdbx_seq_one_letter_code
_entity_poly.pdbx_strand_id
1 'polypeptide(L)'
;MLRTVVRVSVTRGRKRTTPDQPSIFEARRTSLNGRAGVEKVYHRMRVPLADAKRAAKHHGASVTDFVMATTSGALRRLLDDRGETLTRDLIAFVPINVRGDGDAAAMGNQISGMLLALHTDIDDPVERLKAIAQDSAKTVGVQRDNGARMFQEMPRVLGPTVLSLGGKMVDAFGLFDVVPPIASLMLSSVPGPPIPLWLSGHRVVSAAPVGPLLGPFCLNVTVLGFEQNLEFGMLGCAWTMPDLATLRDYLKEEAYRLIDTVAE
;
A
#
# COMPACT_ATOMS: atom_id res chain seq x y z
N MET A 1 -19.42 -32.96 -24.72
CA MET A 1 -20.10 -32.50 -23.51
C MET A 1 -19.18 -32.74 -22.31
N LEU A 2 -18.31 -31.80 -22.01
CA LEU A 2 -17.47 -31.85 -20.82
C LEU A 2 -17.96 -30.80 -19.83
N ARG A 3 -18.53 -31.24 -18.72
CA ARG A 3 -18.80 -30.41 -17.54
C ARG A 3 -17.52 -30.29 -16.75
N THR A 4 -16.75 -29.27 -16.97
CA THR A 4 -15.67 -28.88 -16.05
C THR A 4 -16.28 -28.07 -14.90
N VAL A 5 -16.61 -28.78 -13.82
CA VAL A 5 -17.01 -28.15 -12.57
C VAL A 5 -15.74 -27.57 -11.94
N VAL A 6 -15.55 -26.26 -12.00
CA VAL A 6 -14.56 -25.57 -11.20
C VAL A 6 -15.00 -25.66 -9.74
N ARG A 7 -14.46 -26.64 -9.02
CA ARG A 7 -14.57 -26.71 -7.56
C ARG A 7 -13.69 -25.60 -6.98
N VAL A 8 -14.28 -24.46 -6.67
CA VAL A 8 -13.67 -23.53 -5.73
C VAL A 8 -13.73 -24.19 -4.37
N SER A 9 -12.66 -24.89 -4.00
CA SER A 9 -12.49 -25.41 -2.65
C SER A 9 -12.17 -24.23 -1.74
N VAL A 10 -13.21 -23.66 -1.15
CA VAL A 10 -13.06 -22.82 0.05
C VAL A 10 -12.58 -23.77 1.15
N THR A 11 -11.28 -23.91 1.29
CA THR A 11 -10.67 -24.64 2.40
C THR A 11 -10.87 -23.82 3.67
N ARG A 12 -12.01 -24.06 4.31
CA ARG A 12 -12.25 -23.71 5.71
C ARG A 12 -11.19 -24.43 6.53
N GLY A 13 -10.20 -23.69 7.04
CA GLY A 13 -9.27 -24.25 8.03
C GLY A 13 -7.83 -24.42 7.59
N ARG A 14 -7.27 -23.57 6.74
CA ARG A 14 -5.81 -23.48 6.67
C ARG A 14 -5.32 -22.76 7.91
N LYS A 15 -4.68 -23.50 8.84
CA LYS A 15 -3.96 -22.92 9.98
C LYS A 15 -3.08 -21.78 9.44
N ARG A 16 -3.17 -20.59 10.07
CA ARG A 16 -2.26 -19.48 9.84
C ARG A 16 -0.85 -20.03 9.80
N THR A 17 -0.16 -19.88 8.69
CA THR A 17 1.24 -20.31 8.55
C THR A 17 2.19 -19.38 9.31
N THR A 18 1.69 -18.21 9.69
CA THR A 18 2.32 -17.27 10.64
C THR A 18 1.21 -16.57 11.43
N PRO A 19 1.31 -16.48 12.77
CA PRO A 19 0.26 -15.93 13.63
C PRO A 19 -0.07 -14.46 13.38
N ASP A 20 0.84 -13.69 12.76
CA ASP A 20 0.82 -12.23 12.73
C ASP A 20 0.56 -11.61 11.34
N GLN A 21 0.31 -12.40 10.29
CA GLN A 21 -0.03 -11.84 8.97
C GLN A 21 -1.54 -11.72 8.77
N PRO A 22 -2.04 -10.54 8.34
CA PRO A 22 -3.44 -10.39 7.98
C PRO A 22 -3.82 -11.37 6.87
N SER A 23 -4.95 -12.06 7.02
CA SER A 23 -5.49 -12.91 5.98
C SER A 23 -6.31 -12.07 4.98
N ILE A 24 -6.50 -12.61 3.77
CA ILE A 24 -7.45 -12.07 2.81
C ILE A 24 -8.85 -12.08 3.48
N PHE A 25 -9.55 -10.94 3.48
CA PHE A 25 -10.85 -10.71 4.15
C PHE A 25 -10.78 -10.33 5.64
N GLU A 26 -9.63 -10.05 6.21
CA GLU A 26 -9.53 -9.46 7.55
C GLU A 26 -9.70 -7.93 7.54
N ALA A 27 -9.45 -7.28 6.39
CA ALA A 27 -9.62 -5.84 6.27
C ALA A 27 -11.10 -5.45 6.49
N ARG A 28 -11.30 -4.48 7.37
CA ARG A 28 -12.62 -3.90 7.58
C ARG A 28 -12.90 -2.81 6.56
N ARG A 29 -14.15 -2.72 6.13
CA ARG A 29 -14.61 -1.60 5.32
C ARG A 29 -14.63 -0.33 6.15
N THR A 30 -14.02 0.72 5.60
CA THR A 30 -14.02 2.09 6.12
C THR A 30 -14.46 3.03 5.01
N SER A 31 -14.56 4.33 5.29
CA SER A 31 -14.79 5.34 4.26
C SER A 31 -13.68 5.43 3.19
N LEU A 32 -12.53 4.79 3.41
CA LEU A 32 -11.46 4.66 2.42
C LEU A 32 -11.78 3.66 1.30
N ASN A 33 -12.78 2.81 1.49
CA ASN A 33 -13.16 1.76 0.55
C ASN A 33 -14.46 2.12 -0.17
N GLY A 34 -14.54 1.81 -1.46
CA GLY A 34 -15.73 2.07 -2.25
C GLY A 34 -15.51 1.72 -3.71
N ARG A 35 -16.43 2.17 -4.55
CA ARG A 35 -16.27 2.04 -5.99
C ARG A 35 -15.33 3.13 -6.50
N ALA A 36 -14.37 2.77 -7.33
CA ALA A 36 -13.51 3.74 -7.98
C ALA A 36 -14.32 4.57 -8.99
N GLY A 37 -14.76 5.77 -8.58
CA GLY A 37 -15.42 6.72 -9.47
C GLY A 37 -14.50 7.19 -10.61
N VAL A 38 -15.04 7.96 -11.56
CA VAL A 38 -14.26 8.52 -12.69
C VAL A 38 -13.35 9.65 -12.20
N GLU A 39 -13.87 10.50 -11.32
CA GLU A 39 -13.15 11.66 -10.81
C GLU A 39 -12.13 11.26 -9.76
N LYS A 40 -10.93 11.83 -9.90
CA LYS A 40 -9.79 11.59 -9.02
C LYS A 40 -9.29 12.91 -8.47
N VAL A 41 -8.80 12.85 -7.24
CA VAL A 41 -8.04 13.94 -6.60
C VAL A 41 -6.62 13.49 -6.38
N TYR A 42 -5.67 14.40 -6.56
CA TYR A 42 -4.25 14.14 -6.40
C TYR A 42 -3.60 15.22 -5.57
N HIS A 43 -2.84 14.81 -4.57
CA HIS A 43 -1.96 15.68 -3.80
C HIS A 43 -0.56 15.09 -3.71
N ARG A 44 0.41 15.96 -3.44
CA ARG A 44 1.80 15.56 -3.22
C ARG A 44 2.40 16.30 -2.04
N MET A 45 3.39 15.68 -1.43
CA MET A 45 4.29 16.30 -0.46
C MET A 45 5.67 15.72 -0.58
N ARG A 46 6.65 16.34 0.08
CA ARG A 46 8.01 15.83 0.17
C ARG A 46 8.54 15.91 1.59
N VAL A 47 9.44 14.97 1.90
CA VAL A 47 10.17 14.90 3.16
C VAL A 47 11.65 14.69 2.83
N PRO A 48 12.61 15.34 3.54
CA PRO A 48 14.02 15.09 3.30
C PRO A 48 14.39 13.62 3.52
N LEU A 49 14.98 12.99 2.50
CA LEU A 49 15.33 11.56 2.52
C LEU A 49 16.36 11.24 3.61
N ALA A 50 17.31 12.15 3.84
CA ALA A 50 18.36 11.96 4.86
C ALA A 50 17.74 11.89 6.26
N ASP A 51 16.77 12.76 6.56
CA ASP A 51 16.10 12.81 7.85
C ASP A 51 15.22 11.60 8.08
N ALA A 52 14.43 11.20 7.06
CA ALA A 52 13.63 9.99 7.11
C ALA A 52 14.49 8.72 7.30
N LYS A 53 15.64 8.63 6.61
CA LYS A 53 16.61 7.54 6.79
C LYS A 53 17.21 7.52 8.19
N ARG A 54 17.56 8.68 8.72
CA ARG A 54 18.13 8.82 10.08
C ARG A 54 17.10 8.35 11.12
N ALA A 55 15.86 8.85 11.04
CA ALA A 55 14.80 8.47 11.95
C ALA A 55 14.49 6.97 11.88
N ALA A 56 14.30 6.42 10.68
CA ALA A 56 14.06 4.99 10.51
C ALA A 56 15.20 4.14 11.09
N LYS A 57 16.45 4.45 10.74
CA LYS A 57 17.63 3.72 11.21
C LYS A 57 17.79 3.78 12.74
N HIS A 58 17.55 4.94 13.35
CA HIS A 58 17.65 5.12 14.80
C HIS A 58 16.71 4.17 15.55
N HIS A 59 15.53 3.95 15.03
CA HIS A 59 14.52 3.06 15.61
C HIS A 59 14.57 1.62 15.07
N GLY A 60 15.63 1.23 14.32
CA GLY A 60 15.81 -0.13 13.80
C GLY A 60 14.85 -0.49 12.66
N ALA A 61 14.32 0.51 11.95
CA ALA A 61 13.35 0.35 10.88
C ALA A 61 13.93 0.70 9.50
N SER A 62 13.25 0.30 8.44
CA SER A 62 13.54 0.70 7.06
C SER A 62 12.82 2.01 6.69
N VAL A 63 13.22 2.61 5.56
CA VAL A 63 12.49 3.76 4.99
C VAL A 63 11.07 3.38 4.61
N THR A 64 10.85 2.15 4.18
CA THR A 64 9.49 1.65 3.86
C THR A 64 8.64 1.58 5.13
N ASP A 65 9.19 1.12 6.26
CA ASP A 65 8.49 1.10 7.54
C ASP A 65 8.17 2.52 8.04
N PHE A 66 9.09 3.47 7.85
CA PHE A 66 8.85 4.89 8.12
C PHE A 66 7.66 5.42 7.31
N VAL A 67 7.61 5.13 6.01
CA VAL A 67 6.49 5.53 5.13
C VAL A 67 5.18 4.91 5.61
N MET A 68 5.20 3.63 6.00
CA MET A 68 4.02 2.94 6.53
C MET A 68 3.55 3.53 7.84
N ALA A 69 4.46 3.78 8.79
CA ALA A 69 4.13 4.38 10.10
C ALA A 69 3.58 5.80 9.97
N THR A 70 4.17 6.60 9.11
CA THR A 70 3.69 7.94 8.76
C THR A 70 2.28 7.89 8.18
N THR A 71 2.05 6.98 7.23
CA THR A 71 0.73 6.81 6.58
C THR A 71 -0.31 6.31 7.57
N SER A 72 0.05 5.40 8.44
CA SER A 72 -0.81 4.88 9.51
C SER A 72 -1.32 5.98 10.44
N GLY A 73 -0.40 6.79 10.97
CA GLY A 73 -0.78 7.88 11.88
C GLY A 73 -1.66 8.93 11.22
N ALA A 74 -1.36 9.28 9.98
CA ALA A 74 -2.16 10.23 9.22
C ALA A 74 -3.58 9.71 8.92
N LEU A 75 -3.70 8.43 8.57
CA LEU A 75 -5.01 7.80 8.32
C LEU A 75 -5.83 7.66 9.60
N ARG A 76 -5.19 7.31 10.73
CA ARG A 76 -5.84 7.30 12.03
C ARG A 76 -6.51 8.65 12.32
N ARG A 77 -5.76 9.74 12.21
CA ARG A 77 -6.27 11.10 12.46
C ARG A 77 -7.40 11.46 11.49
N LEU A 78 -7.24 11.16 10.21
CA LEU A 78 -8.27 11.44 9.21
C LEU A 78 -9.58 10.69 9.51
N LEU A 79 -9.51 9.43 9.92
CA LEU A 79 -10.69 8.64 10.25
C LEU A 79 -11.32 9.07 11.56
N ASP A 80 -10.52 9.48 12.55
CA ASP A 80 -11.02 10.11 13.78
C ASP A 80 -11.79 11.41 13.48
N ASP A 81 -11.28 12.27 12.59
CA ASP A 81 -11.99 13.49 12.14
C ASP A 81 -13.31 13.17 11.41
N ARG A 82 -13.36 12.04 10.72
CA ARG A 82 -14.60 11.54 10.10
C ARG A 82 -15.56 10.86 11.08
N GLY A 83 -15.20 10.78 12.38
CA GLY A 83 -15.98 10.12 13.40
C GLY A 83 -15.98 8.58 13.29
N GLU A 84 -15.01 8.00 12.57
CA GLU A 84 -14.88 6.55 12.42
C GLU A 84 -14.01 5.96 13.52
N THR A 85 -14.61 5.25 14.46
CA THR A 85 -13.86 4.49 15.47
C THR A 85 -13.25 3.25 14.84
N LEU A 86 -11.93 3.17 14.83
CA LEU A 86 -11.19 2.00 14.37
C LEU A 86 -11.25 0.90 15.43
N THR A 87 -12.11 -0.09 15.22
CA THR A 87 -12.23 -1.27 16.10
C THR A 87 -11.28 -2.39 15.72
N ARG A 88 -10.63 -2.28 14.56
CA ARG A 88 -9.60 -3.17 14.02
C ARG A 88 -8.60 -2.35 13.23
N ASP A 89 -7.43 -2.90 13.08
CA ASP A 89 -6.35 -2.29 12.35
C ASP A 89 -6.66 -2.12 10.85
N LEU A 90 -6.10 -1.06 10.25
CA LEU A 90 -6.10 -0.90 8.80
C LEU A 90 -5.05 -1.84 8.18
N ILE A 91 -5.40 -2.40 7.04
CA ILE A 91 -4.51 -3.27 6.27
C ILE A 91 -4.09 -2.55 4.99
N ALA A 92 -2.80 -2.46 4.75
CA ALA A 92 -2.26 -1.96 3.49
C ALA A 92 -1.95 -3.11 2.54
N PHE A 93 -2.29 -2.93 1.25
CA PHE A 93 -1.74 -3.73 0.16
C PHE A 93 -0.44 -3.08 -0.31
N VAL A 94 0.67 -3.78 -0.11
CA VAL A 94 2.01 -3.30 -0.45
C VAL A 94 2.55 -4.11 -1.64
N PRO A 95 2.68 -3.50 -2.83
CA PRO A 95 3.32 -4.15 -3.97
C PRO A 95 4.80 -4.42 -3.69
N ILE A 96 5.26 -5.61 -3.97
CA ILE A 96 6.67 -6.02 -3.88
C ILE A 96 7.18 -6.50 -5.22
N ASN A 97 8.42 -6.16 -5.53
CA ASN A 97 9.11 -6.72 -6.70
C ASN A 97 9.64 -8.11 -6.34
N VAL A 98 9.22 -9.12 -7.10
CA VAL A 98 9.63 -10.52 -6.89
C VAL A 98 10.58 -11.03 -7.98
N ARG A 99 11.24 -10.13 -8.70
CA ARG A 99 12.26 -10.52 -9.66
C ARG A 99 13.43 -11.17 -8.95
N GLY A 100 13.78 -12.40 -9.37
CA GLY A 100 15.01 -13.06 -8.96
C GLY A 100 16.24 -12.43 -9.63
N ASP A 101 17.43 -12.64 -9.06
CA ASP A 101 18.69 -12.10 -9.56
C ASP A 101 19.03 -12.54 -11.02
N GLY A 102 18.35 -13.58 -11.56
CA GLY A 102 18.49 -14.07 -12.93
C GLY A 102 17.50 -13.47 -13.94
N ASP A 103 16.47 -12.76 -13.50
CA ASP A 103 15.34 -12.29 -14.34
C ASP A 103 15.45 -10.82 -14.77
N ALA A 104 16.61 -10.20 -14.62
CA ALA A 104 16.81 -8.77 -14.95
C ALA A 104 16.45 -8.42 -16.41
N ALA A 105 16.50 -9.39 -17.33
CA ALA A 105 16.18 -9.24 -18.73
C ALA A 105 14.73 -9.66 -19.09
N ALA A 106 13.96 -10.21 -18.16
CA ALA A 106 12.59 -10.63 -18.44
C ALA A 106 11.67 -9.41 -18.62
N MET A 107 11.07 -9.30 -19.79
CA MET A 107 10.06 -8.29 -20.07
C MET A 107 8.77 -8.60 -19.27
N GLY A 108 8.14 -7.57 -18.70
CA GLY A 108 6.88 -7.65 -17.98
C GLY A 108 6.98 -7.26 -16.51
N ASN A 109 5.85 -6.90 -15.92
CA ASN A 109 5.75 -6.57 -14.51
C ASN A 109 5.62 -7.86 -13.70
N GLN A 110 6.64 -8.19 -12.91
CA GLN A 110 6.61 -9.26 -11.94
C GLN A 110 6.37 -8.65 -10.54
N ILE A 111 5.14 -8.21 -10.33
CA ILE A 111 4.71 -7.61 -9.07
C ILE A 111 3.88 -8.65 -8.31
N SER A 112 4.27 -8.91 -7.09
CA SER A 112 3.44 -9.55 -6.08
C SER A 112 2.95 -8.49 -5.10
N GLY A 113 2.06 -8.88 -4.20
CA GLY A 113 1.59 -7.99 -3.15
C GLY A 113 1.58 -8.69 -1.81
N MET A 114 1.86 -7.95 -0.78
CA MET A 114 1.70 -8.41 0.59
C MET A 114 0.66 -7.56 1.32
N LEU A 115 0.01 -8.18 2.30
CA LEU A 115 -0.89 -7.50 3.22
C LEU A 115 -0.14 -7.24 4.51
N LEU A 116 -0.13 -5.98 4.95
CA LEU A 116 0.51 -5.56 6.19
C LEU A 116 -0.47 -4.78 7.05
N ALA A 117 -0.49 -5.11 8.33
CA ALA A 117 -1.16 -4.34 9.35
C ALA A 117 -0.46 -2.99 9.54
N LEU A 118 -1.22 -1.92 9.65
CA LEU A 118 -0.67 -0.58 9.81
C LEU A 118 -0.57 -0.14 11.28
N HIS A 119 -1.03 -0.97 12.22
CA HIS A 119 -1.01 -0.68 13.66
C HIS A 119 -1.61 0.70 13.99
N THR A 120 -2.78 0.96 13.40
CA THR A 120 -3.51 2.21 13.59
C THR A 120 -4.11 2.38 14.98
N ASP A 121 -4.12 1.33 15.79
CA ASP A 121 -4.49 1.32 17.20
C ASP A 121 -3.39 1.95 18.10
N ILE A 122 -2.12 1.95 17.64
CA ILE A 122 -0.99 2.52 18.38
C ILE A 122 -0.89 4.02 18.12
N ASP A 123 -1.00 4.84 19.18
CA ASP A 123 -0.94 6.30 19.08
C ASP A 123 0.49 6.84 19.00
N ASP A 124 1.41 6.26 19.76
CA ASP A 124 2.79 6.68 19.75
C ASP A 124 3.46 6.35 18.41
N PRO A 125 4.05 7.35 17.71
CA PRO A 125 4.62 7.16 16.39
C PRO A 125 5.83 6.23 16.37
N VAL A 126 6.62 6.19 17.46
CA VAL A 126 7.81 5.35 17.56
C VAL A 126 7.44 3.91 17.82
N GLU A 127 6.49 3.66 18.73
CA GLU A 127 6.00 2.31 19.01
C GLU A 127 5.28 1.73 17.78
N ARG A 128 4.49 2.54 17.07
CA ARG A 128 3.87 2.17 15.79
C ARG A 128 4.92 1.82 14.73
N LEU A 129 5.98 2.62 14.60
CA LEU A 129 7.08 2.34 13.66
C LEU A 129 7.77 1.01 13.99
N LYS A 130 8.05 0.74 15.27
CA LYS A 130 8.66 -0.52 15.72
C LYS A 130 7.77 -1.72 15.45
N ALA A 131 6.47 -1.61 15.72
CA ALA A 131 5.50 -2.68 15.47
C ALA A 131 5.45 -3.03 13.97
N ILE A 132 5.35 -2.01 13.12
CA ILE A 132 5.37 -2.17 11.65
C ILE A 132 6.69 -2.82 11.19
N ALA A 133 7.84 -2.38 11.70
CA ALA A 133 9.14 -2.92 11.33
C ALA A 133 9.29 -4.40 11.70
N GLN A 134 8.76 -4.81 12.86
CA GLN A 134 8.74 -6.22 13.27
C GLN A 134 7.90 -7.08 12.33
N ASP A 135 6.73 -6.62 11.94
CA ASP A 135 5.84 -7.38 11.07
C ASP A 135 6.32 -7.41 9.62
N SER A 136 6.87 -6.32 9.12
CA SER A 136 7.45 -6.27 7.77
C SER A 136 8.66 -7.21 7.65
N ALA A 137 9.53 -7.28 8.66
CA ALA A 137 10.68 -8.19 8.67
C ALA A 137 10.26 -9.67 8.63
N LYS A 138 9.22 -10.05 9.39
CA LYS A 138 8.66 -11.41 9.38
C LYS A 138 8.05 -11.74 8.00
N THR A 139 7.34 -10.78 7.42
CA THR A 139 6.59 -10.97 6.17
C THR A 139 7.52 -11.13 4.97
N VAL A 140 8.57 -10.33 4.86
CA VAL A 140 9.55 -10.42 3.76
C VAL A 140 10.25 -11.79 3.76
N GLY A 141 10.54 -12.37 4.93
CA GLY A 141 11.13 -13.71 5.04
C GLY A 141 10.22 -14.82 4.49
N VAL A 142 8.92 -14.76 4.77
CA VAL A 142 7.95 -15.80 4.38
C VAL A 142 7.51 -15.67 2.91
N GLN A 143 7.43 -14.47 2.38
CA GLN A 143 6.95 -14.25 1.01
C GLN A 143 7.96 -14.58 -0.08
N ARG A 144 9.26 -14.60 0.22
CA ARG A 144 10.25 -15.14 -0.73
C ARG A 144 9.96 -16.60 -1.08
N ASP A 145 9.33 -17.34 -0.18
CA ASP A 145 9.10 -18.77 -0.36
C ASP A 145 7.71 -19.14 -0.90
N ASN A 146 6.62 -18.42 -0.60
CA ASN A 146 5.25 -18.90 -0.85
C ASN A 146 4.24 -17.89 -1.43
N GLY A 147 4.44 -16.59 -1.33
CA GLY A 147 3.40 -15.58 -1.63
C GLY A 147 3.35 -15.09 -3.09
N ALA A 148 4.47 -15.16 -3.78
CA ALA A 148 4.63 -14.59 -5.12
C ALA A 148 3.75 -15.27 -6.19
N ARG A 149 3.45 -16.55 -6.03
CA ARG A 149 2.80 -17.37 -7.07
C ARG A 149 1.32 -17.06 -7.27
N MET A 150 0.57 -16.78 -6.21
CA MET A 150 -0.90 -16.63 -6.30
C MET A 150 -1.33 -15.42 -7.12
N PHE A 151 -0.69 -14.26 -6.94
CA PHE A 151 -1.01 -13.05 -7.71
C PHE A 151 -0.43 -13.08 -9.13
N GLN A 152 0.63 -13.85 -9.38
CA GLN A 152 1.21 -14.02 -10.71
C GLN A 152 0.44 -15.03 -11.57
N GLU A 153 -0.14 -16.04 -10.97
CA GLU A 153 -0.85 -17.09 -11.70
C GLU A 153 -2.29 -16.70 -12.06
N MET A 154 -2.94 -15.85 -11.26
CA MET A 154 -4.33 -15.44 -11.51
C MET A 154 -4.54 -14.81 -12.90
N PRO A 155 -3.70 -13.85 -13.37
CA PRO A 155 -3.82 -13.31 -14.72
C PRO A 155 -3.47 -14.31 -15.84
N ARG A 156 -2.57 -15.27 -15.54
CA ARG A 156 -2.21 -16.32 -16.52
C ARG A 156 -3.30 -17.35 -16.69
N VAL A 157 -3.98 -17.70 -15.59
CA VAL A 157 -5.06 -18.72 -15.61
C VAL A 157 -6.37 -18.14 -16.16
N LEU A 158 -6.73 -16.91 -15.79
CA LEU A 158 -8.02 -16.32 -16.15
C LEU A 158 -7.97 -15.48 -17.43
N GLY A 159 -6.78 -15.04 -17.85
CA GLY A 159 -6.60 -14.14 -18.98
C GLY A 159 -7.16 -12.72 -18.74
N PRO A 160 -6.65 -11.70 -19.46
CA PRO A 160 -7.04 -10.31 -19.23
C PRO A 160 -8.50 -10.01 -19.54
N THR A 161 -9.10 -10.75 -20.50
CA THR A 161 -10.51 -10.55 -20.87
C THR A 161 -11.46 -11.04 -19.77
N VAL A 162 -11.18 -12.19 -19.16
CA VAL A 162 -11.99 -12.75 -18.06
C VAL A 162 -11.86 -11.90 -16.81
N LEU A 163 -10.65 -11.40 -16.51
CA LEU A 163 -10.42 -10.47 -15.39
C LEU A 163 -11.14 -9.14 -15.58
N SER A 164 -11.11 -8.57 -16.80
CA SER A 164 -11.80 -7.31 -17.09
C SER A 164 -13.32 -7.46 -17.06
N LEU A 165 -13.85 -8.56 -17.60
CA LEU A 165 -15.27 -8.85 -17.57
C LEU A 165 -15.75 -9.18 -16.16
N GLY A 166 -14.98 -9.97 -15.41
CA GLY A 166 -15.22 -10.25 -13.99
C GLY A 166 -15.25 -8.97 -13.15
N GLY A 167 -14.27 -8.06 -13.34
CA GLY A 167 -14.24 -6.76 -12.69
C GLY A 167 -15.46 -5.90 -12.99
N LYS A 168 -15.88 -5.83 -14.27
CA LYS A 168 -17.11 -5.10 -14.69
C LYS A 168 -18.38 -5.71 -14.10
N MET A 169 -18.47 -7.05 -14.03
CA MET A 169 -19.62 -7.73 -13.42
C MET A 169 -19.67 -7.47 -11.90
N VAL A 170 -18.55 -7.58 -11.22
CA VAL A 170 -18.44 -7.28 -9.78
C VAL A 170 -18.88 -5.85 -9.49
N ASP A 171 -18.49 -4.90 -10.34
CA ASP A 171 -18.89 -3.49 -10.24
C ASP A 171 -20.38 -3.30 -10.59
N ALA A 172 -20.87 -3.88 -11.67
CA ALA A 172 -22.24 -3.76 -12.12
C ALA A 172 -23.26 -4.35 -11.12
N PHE A 173 -22.92 -5.46 -10.46
CA PHE A 173 -23.77 -6.10 -9.45
C PHE A 173 -23.56 -5.58 -8.03
N GLY A 174 -22.72 -4.56 -7.81
CA GLY A 174 -22.48 -4.01 -6.49
C GLY A 174 -21.78 -4.96 -5.52
N LEU A 175 -21.11 -5.99 -6.02
CA LEU A 175 -20.46 -7.01 -5.18
C LEU A 175 -19.34 -6.41 -4.32
N PHE A 176 -18.74 -5.29 -4.74
CA PHE A 176 -17.78 -4.55 -3.92
C PHE A 176 -18.41 -4.01 -2.63
N ASP A 177 -19.74 -3.83 -2.57
CA ASP A 177 -20.42 -3.33 -1.38
C ASP A 177 -20.72 -4.45 -0.38
N VAL A 178 -20.69 -5.71 -0.80
CA VAL A 178 -21.03 -6.87 0.02
C VAL A 178 -19.79 -7.67 0.45
N VAL A 179 -18.79 -7.78 -0.44
CA VAL A 179 -17.55 -8.53 -0.15
C VAL A 179 -16.63 -7.68 0.71
N PRO A 180 -16.04 -8.22 1.80
CA PRO A 180 -15.03 -7.51 2.58
C PRO A 180 -13.86 -7.06 1.69
N PRO A 181 -13.32 -5.86 1.88
CA PRO A 181 -12.17 -5.40 1.13
C PRO A 181 -10.95 -6.27 1.44
N ILE A 182 -10.06 -6.44 0.45
CA ILE A 182 -8.79 -7.16 0.63
C ILE A 182 -7.84 -6.34 1.51
N ALA A 183 -7.87 -5.01 1.36
CA ALA A 183 -7.10 -4.06 2.14
C ALA A 183 -7.82 -2.69 2.16
N SER A 184 -7.39 -1.81 3.05
CA SER A 184 -7.95 -0.46 3.21
C SER A 184 -7.44 0.50 2.15
N LEU A 185 -6.18 0.35 1.74
CA LEU A 185 -5.52 1.19 0.74
C LEU A 185 -4.40 0.44 0.04
N MET A 186 -3.91 1.03 -1.05
CA MET A 186 -2.66 0.62 -1.68
C MET A 186 -1.54 1.56 -1.22
N LEU A 187 -0.43 0.99 -0.76
CA LEU A 187 0.75 1.73 -0.32
C LEU A 187 1.99 1.16 -0.98
N SER A 188 2.75 2.01 -1.68
CA SER A 188 3.96 1.61 -2.39
C SER A 188 5.13 2.52 -2.01
N SER A 189 6.29 1.91 -1.74
CA SER A 189 7.54 2.65 -1.53
C SER A 189 8.57 2.13 -2.54
N VAL A 190 9.01 3.01 -3.42
CA VAL A 190 9.89 2.67 -4.54
C VAL A 190 11.22 3.41 -4.36
N PRO A 191 12.36 2.70 -4.39
CA PRO A 191 13.65 3.37 -4.49
C PRO A 191 13.74 4.10 -5.83
N GLY A 192 14.17 5.35 -5.78
CA GLY A 192 14.36 6.14 -6.99
C GLY A 192 15.70 5.91 -7.64
N PRO A 193 15.93 6.54 -8.80
CA PRO A 193 17.21 6.44 -9.50
C PRO A 193 18.32 7.06 -8.65
N PRO A 194 19.48 6.40 -8.57
CA PRO A 194 20.63 6.89 -7.78
C PRO A 194 21.39 8.03 -8.47
N ILE A 195 20.95 8.44 -9.65
CA ILE A 195 21.60 9.45 -10.48
C ILE A 195 20.63 10.59 -10.81
N PRO A 196 21.13 11.81 -11.04
CA PRO A 196 20.30 12.93 -11.54
C PRO A 196 19.68 12.58 -12.90
N LEU A 197 18.42 12.92 -13.05
CA LEU A 197 17.71 12.74 -14.34
C LEU A 197 17.64 14.07 -15.11
N TRP A 198 17.67 13.95 -16.43
CA TRP A 198 17.56 15.04 -17.37
C TRP A 198 16.47 14.74 -18.39
N LEU A 199 15.65 15.70 -18.68
CA LEU A 199 14.59 15.63 -19.69
C LEU A 199 14.76 16.80 -20.67
N SER A 200 15.00 16.50 -21.94
CA SER A 200 15.21 17.51 -23.00
C SER A 200 16.25 18.56 -22.62
N GLY A 201 17.37 18.17 -22.01
CA GLY A 201 18.44 19.07 -21.59
C GLY A 201 18.23 19.81 -20.27
N HIS A 202 17.06 19.66 -19.62
CA HIS A 202 16.74 20.25 -18.33
C HIS A 202 16.85 19.22 -17.21
N ARG A 203 17.44 19.63 -16.09
CA ARG A 203 17.51 18.78 -14.89
C ARG A 203 16.12 18.59 -14.28
N VAL A 204 15.74 17.33 -14.01
CA VAL A 204 14.52 17.01 -13.28
C VAL A 204 14.77 17.29 -11.79
N VAL A 205 14.03 18.20 -11.22
CA VAL A 205 14.18 18.64 -9.81
C VAL A 205 13.17 18.00 -8.86
N SER A 206 12.16 17.34 -9.39
CA SER A 206 11.13 16.62 -8.60
C SER A 206 10.43 15.59 -9.49
N ALA A 207 10.14 14.43 -8.94
CA ALA A 207 9.41 13.36 -9.61
C ALA A 207 8.34 12.82 -8.65
N ALA A 208 7.15 13.38 -8.71
CA ALA A 208 6.04 12.94 -7.85
C ALA A 208 5.36 11.71 -8.47
N PRO A 209 5.31 10.58 -7.75
CA PRO A 209 4.74 9.35 -8.29
C PRO A 209 3.20 9.39 -8.29
N VAL A 210 2.60 8.69 -9.24
CA VAL A 210 1.15 8.47 -9.30
C VAL A 210 0.92 6.97 -9.40
N GLY A 211 0.41 6.38 -8.33
CA GLY A 211 0.01 4.97 -8.32
C GLY A 211 -1.44 4.80 -8.81
N PRO A 212 -1.77 3.64 -9.40
CA PRO A 212 -3.13 3.38 -9.89
C PRO A 212 -4.11 3.16 -8.72
N LEU A 213 -5.39 3.46 -8.94
CA LEU A 213 -6.49 2.96 -8.13
C LEU A 213 -7.03 1.69 -8.79
N LEU A 214 -6.96 0.57 -8.10
CA LEU A 214 -7.33 -0.75 -8.62
C LEU A 214 -8.47 -1.35 -7.78
N GLY A 215 -9.58 -1.68 -8.44
CA GLY A 215 -10.73 -2.35 -7.80
C GLY A 215 -11.31 -1.54 -6.63
N PRO A 216 -11.39 -2.12 -5.42
CA PRO A 216 -12.01 -1.49 -4.27
C PRO A 216 -11.10 -0.46 -3.56
N PHE A 217 -9.88 -0.24 -4.05
CA PHE A 217 -8.96 0.74 -3.47
C PHE A 217 -9.29 2.14 -3.98
N CYS A 218 -9.82 2.97 -3.10
CA CYS A 218 -10.12 4.37 -3.39
C CYS A 218 -9.02 5.33 -2.93
N LEU A 219 -7.96 4.81 -2.32
CA LEU A 219 -6.77 5.54 -1.92
C LEU A 219 -5.51 4.77 -2.30
N ASN A 220 -4.58 5.47 -2.94
CA ASN A 220 -3.23 5.01 -3.22
C ASN A 220 -2.24 6.04 -2.69
N VAL A 221 -1.29 5.60 -1.87
CA VAL A 221 -0.14 6.38 -1.43
C VAL A 221 1.10 5.73 -2.02
N THR A 222 1.75 6.41 -2.94
CA THR A 222 3.01 5.94 -3.54
C THR A 222 4.12 6.92 -3.18
N VAL A 223 5.25 6.38 -2.75
CA VAL A 223 6.42 7.17 -2.36
C VAL A 223 7.61 6.78 -3.22
N LEU A 224 8.31 7.78 -3.74
CA LEU A 224 9.51 7.63 -4.55
C LEU A 224 10.66 8.36 -3.87
N GLY A 225 11.77 7.66 -3.66
CA GLY A 225 13.03 8.32 -3.32
C GLY A 225 13.57 9.03 -4.55
N PHE A 226 13.62 10.35 -4.56
CA PHE A 226 14.15 11.11 -5.68
C PHE A 226 15.13 12.18 -5.20
N GLU A 227 16.39 12.06 -5.65
CA GLU A 227 17.50 12.90 -5.19
C GLU A 227 17.59 12.94 -3.65
N GLN A 228 17.30 14.08 -3.04
CA GLN A 228 17.41 14.30 -1.59
C GLN A 228 16.06 14.17 -0.86
N ASN A 229 14.98 13.78 -1.56
CA ASN A 229 13.65 13.77 -1.01
C ASN A 229 12.97 12.40 -1.15
N LEU A 230 12.08 12.12 -0.21
CA LEU A 230 10.97 11.20 -0.41
C LEU A 230 9.80 11.99 -0.99
N GLU A 231 9.45 11.73 -2.22
CA GLU A 231 8.32 12.35 -2.91
C GLU A 231 7.09 11.46 -2.71
N PHE A 232 6.12 11.97 -1.99
CA PHE A 232 4.84 11.30 -1.77
C PHE A 232 3.84 11.76 -2.81
N GLY A 233 3.21 10.80 -3.49
CA GLY A 233 2.06 11.01 -4.35
C GLY A 233 0.84 10.29 -3.78
N MET A 234 -0.24 11.02 -3.58
CA MET A 234 -1.50 10.49 -3.08
C MET A 234 -2.56 10.65 -4.14
N LEU A 235 -3.16 9.55 -4.57
CA LEU A 235 -4.28 9.53 -5.50
C LEU A 235 -5.51 8.97 -4.79
N GLY A 236 -6.60 9.70 -4.82
CA GLY A 236 -7.88 9.30 -4.21
C GLY A 236 -9.05 9.41 -5.18
N CYS A 237 -10.13 8.67 -4.93
CA CYS A 237 -11.41 8.93 -5.57
C CYS A 237 -12.01 10.21 -4.99
N ALA A 238 -12.47 11.13 -5.82
CA ALA A 238 -12.92 12.44 -5.36
C ALA A 238 -14.05 12.38 -4.32
N TRP A 239 -14.93 11.42 -4.43
CA TRP A 239 -16.08 11.28 -3.53
C TRP A 239 -15.78 10.52 -2.22
N THR A 240 -14.76 9.62 -2.19
CA THR A 240 -14.31 8.93 -0.95
C THR A 240 -13.22 9.70 -0.23
N MET A 241 -12.48 10.54 -0.97
CA MET A 241 -11.34 11.29 -0.44
C MET A 241 -11.45 12.80 -0.76
N PRO A 242 -12.59 13.45 -0.42
CA PRO A 242 -12.73 14.89 -0.65
C PRO A 242 -11.74 15.71 0.19
N ASP A 243 -11.28 15.15 1.29
CA ASP A 243 -10.33 15.69 2.27
C ASP A 243 -8.89 15.19 2.08
N LEU A 244 -8.52 14.77 0.86
CA LEU A 244 -7.16 14.30 0.55
C LEU A 244 -6.08 15.35 0.87
N ALA A 245 -6.43 16.64 0.83
CA ALA A 245 -5.54 17.72 1.26
C ALA A 245 -5.24 17.65 2.75
N THR A 246 -6.23 17.35 3.58
CA THR A 246 -6.05 17.14 5.04
C THR A 246 -5.16 15.94 5.31
N LEU A 247 -5.38 14.82 4.58
CA LEU A 247 -4.49 13.65 4.68
C LEU A 247 -3.04 14.01 4.36
N ARG A 248 -2.79 14.83 3.32
CA ARG A 248 -1.44 15.32 2.99
C ARG A 248 -0.81 16.06 4.17
N ASP A 249 -1.57 16.92 4.83
CA ASP A 249 -1.06 17.72 5.93
C ASP A 249 -0.77 16.83 7.15
N TYR A 250 -1.64 15.88 7.47
CA TYR A 250 -1.39 14.88 8.51
C TYR A 250 -0.18 13.98 8.19
N LEU A 251 -0.02 13.56 6.95
CA LEU A 251 1.18 12.82 6.53
C LEU A 251 2.46 13.61 6.78
N LYS A 252 2.44 14.91 6.47
CA LYS A 252 3.59 15.77 6.72
C LYS A 252 3.90 15.90 8.22
N GLU A 253 2.88 16.15 9.03
CA GLU A 253 3.02 16.26 10.47
C GLU A 253 3.54 14.96 11.10
N GLU A 254 2.96 13.80 10.74
CA GLU A 254 3.40 12.50 11.24
C GLU A 254 4.85 12.16 10.83
N ALA A 255 5.25 12.53 9.60
CA ALA A 255 6.64 12.36 9.18
C ALA A 255 7.61 13.19 10.05
N TYR A 256 7.27 14.44 10.32
CA TYR A 256 8.11 15.29 11.18
C TYR A 256 8.07 14.87 12.64
N ARG A 257 6.94 14.39 13.16
CA ARG A 257 6.88 13.77 14.50
C ARG A 257 7.91 12.65 14.66
N LEU A 258 8.09 11.80 13.65
CA LEU A 258 9.11 10.73 13.67
C LEU A 258 10.53 11.27 13.50
N ILE A 259 10.72 12.28 12.65
CA ILE A 259 12.03 12.90 12.41
C ILE A 259 12.53 13.61 13.68
N ASP A 260 11.66 14.32 14.36
CA ASP A 260 11.99 15.11 15.55
C ASP A 260 12.38 14.23 16.75
N THR A 261 12.01 12.94 16.78
CA THR A 261 12.45 11.99 17.82
C THR A 261 13.97 11.72 17.81
N VAL A 262 14.68 12.16 16.80
CA VAL A 262 16.13 11.99 16.60
C VAL A 262 16.89 13.31 16.47
N ALA A 263 16.19 14.44 16.63
CA ALA A 263 16.79 15.77 16.58
C ALA A 263 17.41 16.20 17.93
N GLU A 264 17.18 15.40 18.98
CA GLU A 264 17.82 15.52 20.30
C GLU A 264 19.05 14.60 20.37
#